data_5ef160c9930b2874e84975f0a2cf7457
#
_entry.id   5ef160c9930b2874e84975f0a2cf7457
#
_cell.length_a   1.000
_cell.length_b   1.000
_cell.length_c   1.000
_cell.angle_alpha   90.00
_cell.angle_beta   90.00
_cell.angle_gamma   90.00
#
_symmetry.space_group_name_H-M   'P 1'
#
loop_
_entity.id
_entity.type
_entity.pdbx_description
1 polymer ?
#
loop_
_entity_poly.entity_id
_entity_poly.type
_entity_poly.pdbx_seq_one_letter_code
_entity_poly.pdbx_strand_id
1 'polypeptide(L)'
;NARPQHVLEEWIIRIKTELADYQEKNPDAKVAPFAVNQICHGSNDRLMQDMETCVKHEVPIIITSLRPPSEVVEAAHSYGGLVFHDVISVRHAQKAAEQGVDGLILVCAGAGGHAGTLSPFALLREVKQWFDGTVILSGSIGDGHSVASAIALGADFAYLGTRFIATEEANAEPEYKKMLEESAAQDICLLYTSDAADDVLWVF
;
A
#
# COMPACT_ATOMS: atom_id res chain seq x y z
N ASN A 1 2.36 -10.83 6.47
CA ASN A 1 3.18 -11.48 5.46
C ASN A 1 2.74 -12.93 5.28
N ALA A 2 2.09 -13.25 4.15
CA ALA A 2 1.62 -14.61 3.85
C ALA A 2 2.81 -15.54 3.56
N ARG A 3 3.34 -16.18 4.58
CA ARG A 3 4.38 -17.20 4.50
C ARG A 3 3.82 -18.49 5.11
N PRO A 4 3.80 -19.60 4.46
CA PRO A 4 4.17 -19.98 3.10
C PRO A 4 3.10 -19.63 2.05
N GLN A 5 3.33 -19.98 0.77
CA GLN A 5 2.51 -19.53 -0.36
C GLN A 5 1.03 -19.94 -0.27
N HIS A 6 0.71 -21.14 0.21
CA HIS A 6 -0.69 -21.57 0.36
C HIS A 6 -1.51 -20.62 1.25
N VAL A 7 -0.86 -19.94 2.20
CA VAL A 7 -1.51 -18.96 3.08
C VAL A 7 -2.00 -17.74 2.29
N LEU A 8 -1.29 -17.32 1.23
CA LEU A 8 -1.78 -16.24 0.37
C LEU A 8 -3.10 -16.60 -0.29
N GLU A 9 -3.20 -17.80 -0.84
CA GLU A 9 -4.42 -18.29 -1.48
C GLU A 9 -5.58 -18.41 -0.47
N GLU A 10 -5.32 -18.98 0.70
CA GLU A 10 -6.30 -19.08 1.78
C GLU A 10 -6.84 -17.69 2.20
N TRP A 11 -5.95 -16.70 2.33
CA TRP A 11 -6.36 -15.35 2.68
C TRP A 11 -7.18 -14.67 1.58
N ILE A 12 -6.79 -14.84 0.32
CA ILE A 12 -7.57 -14.29 -0.82
C ILE A 12 -8.98 -14.89 -0.82
N ILE A 13 -9.10 -16.21 -0.69
CA ILE A 13 -10.39 -16.92 -0.67
C ILE A 13 -11.23 -16.41 0.52
N ARG A 14 -10.63 -16.35 1.70
CA ARG A 14 -11.30 -15.87 2.91
C ARG A 14 -11.82 -14.44 2.75
N ILE A 15 -10.98 -13.51 2.27
CA ILE A 15 -11.37 -12.11 2.07
C ILE A 15 -12.54 -12.02 1.08
N LYS A 16 -12.45 -12.71 -0.05
CA LYS A 16 -13.53 -12.70 -1.07
C LYS A 16 -14.84 -13.23 -0.48
N THR A 17 -14.78 -14.31 0.29
CA THR A 17 -15.96 -14.90 0.93
C THR A 17 -16.57 -13.94 1.96
N GLU A 18 -15.75 -13.40 2.87
CA GLU A 18 -16.24 -12.48 3.91
C GLU A 18 -16.82 -11.18 3.32
N LEU A 19 -16.22 -10.64 2.26
CA LEU A 19 -16.75 -9.46 1.56
C LEU A 19 -18.08 -9.76 0.85
N ALA A 20 -18.19 -10.92 0.21
CA ALA A 20 -19.44 -11.35 -0.44
C ALA A 20 -20.57 -11.57 0.58
N ASP A 21 -20.27 -12.26 1.69
CA ASP A 21 -21.22 -12.48 2.79
C ASP A 21 -21.68 -11.16 3.43
N TYR A 22 -20.75 -10.21 3.56
CA TYR A 22 -21.09 -8.88 4.08
C TYR A 22 -22.00 -8.12 3.12
N GLN A 23 -21.69 -8.14 1.82
CA GLN A 23 -22.53 -7.50 0.80
C GLN A 23 -23.92 -8.11 0.72
N GLU A 24 -24.05 -9.43 0.85
CA GLU A 24 -25.33 -10.12 0.87
C GLU A 24 -26.20 -9.69 2.08
N LYS A 25 -25.57 -9.61 3.25
CA LYS A 25 -26.23 -9.17 4.48
C LYS A 25 -26.55 -7.68 4.53
N ASN A 26 -25.84 -6.88 3.75
CA ASN A 26 -25.93 -5.43 3.70
C ASN A 26 -26.02 -4.92 2.26
N PRO A 27 -27.14 -5.11 1.54
CA PRO A 27 -27.25 -4.81 0.09
C PRO A 27 -26.94 -3.35 -0.26
N ASP A 28 -27.22 -2.43 0.64
CA ASP A 28 -27.00 -0.99 0.45
C ASP A 28 -25.57 -0.54 0.81
N ALA A 29 -24.75 -1.43 1.37
CA ALA A 29 -23.37 -1.12 1.72
C ALA A 29 -22.49 -1.09 0.48
N LYS A 30 -21.55 -0.13 0.44
CA LYS A 30 -20.51 -0.09 -0.57
C LYS A 30 -19.30 -0.90 -0.08
N VAL A 31 -19.15 -2.12 -0.57
CA VAL A 31 -17.99 -2.96 -0.29
C VAL A 31 -16.84 -2.56 -1.22
N ALA A 32 -15.74 -2.08 -0.62
CA ALA A 32 -14.55 -1.72 -1.37
C ALA A 32 -13.77 -2.97 -1.83
N PRO A 33 -13.09 -2.92 -2.98
CA PRO A 33 -12.17 -3.98 -3.38
C PRO A 33 -10.97 -4.03 -2.43
N PHE A 34 -10.37 -5.21 -2.31
CA PHE A 34 -9.11 -5.38 -1.59
C PHE A 34 -7.91 -5.36 -2.52
N ALA A 35 -6.72 -5.17 -1.96
CA ALA A 35 -5.47 -5.21 -2.69
C ALA A 35 -4.51 -6.24 -2.10
N VAL A 36 -3.63 -6.79 -2.95
CA VAL A 36 -2.49 -7.63 -2.53
C VAL A 36 -1.20 -6.87 -2.82
N ASN A 37 -0.34 -6.76 -1.80
CA ASN A 37 0.96 -6.11 -1.94
C ASN A 37 2.02 -7.10 -2.42
N GLN A 38 2.75 -6.73 -3.48
CA GLN A 38 3.83 -7.50 -4.09
C GLN A 38 5.12 -6.66 -4.15
N ILE A 39 6.17 -7.12 -3.48
CA ILE A 39 7.46 -6.43 -3.47
C ILE A 39 8.24 -6.82 -4.72
N CYS A 40 8.43 -5.88 -5.65
CA CYS A 40 9.20 -6.06 -6.87
C CYS A 40 10.71 -5.89 -6.58
N HIS A 41 11.33 -6.89 -5.99
CA HIS A 41 12.76 -6.88 -5.69
C HIS A 41 13.40 -8.20 -6.10
N GLY A 42 14.69 -8.15 -6.51
CA GLY A 42 15.41 -9.34 -6.97
C GLY A 42 15.63 -10.43 -5.92
N SER A 43 15.42 -10.12 -4.63
CA SER A 43 15.42 -11.11 -3.55
C SER A 43 14.06 -11.75 -3.30
N ASN A 44 13.01 -11.28 -3.99
CA ASN A 44 11.68 -11.89 -3.91
C ASN A 44 11.54 -12.96 -5.01
N ASP A 45 12.03 -14.15 -4.73
CA ASP A 45 11.99 -15.32 -5.60
C ASP A 45 10.57 -15.89 -5.77
N ARG A 46 9.61 -15.44 -4.95
CA ARG A 46 8.21 -15.85 -4.99
C ARG A 46 7.30 -14.95 -5.83
N LEU A 47 7.80 -13.80 -6.30
CA LEU A 47 6.96 -12.76 -6.91
C LEU A 47 6.01 -13.33 -7.98
N MET A 48 6.55 -14.02 -8.98
CA MET A 48 5.72 -14.53 -10.08
C MET A 48 4.81 -15.67 -9.66
N GLN A 49 5.23 -16.50 -8.70
CA GLN A 49 4.40 -17.57 -8.16
C GLN A 49 3.22 -17.00 -7.33
N ASP A 50 3.45 -15.95 -6.56
CA ASP A 50 2.38 -15.24 -5.85
C ASP A 50 1.46 -14.51 -6.85
N MET A 51 2.01 -13.98 -7.95
CA MET A 51 1.21 -13.38 -9.03
C MET A 51 0.34 -14.41 -9.76
N GLU A 52 0.81 -15.64 -10.01
CA GLU A 52 -0.02 -16.72 -10.55
C GLU A 52 -1.27 -16.96 -9.68
N THR A 53 -1.08 -16.93 -8.35
CA THR A 53 -2.20 -17.03 -7.39
C THR A 53 -3.14 -15.81 -7.50
N CYS A 54 -2.60 -14.60 -7.62
CA CYS A 54 -3.41 -13.39 -7.81
C CYS A 54 -4.20 -13.42 -9.12
N VAL A 55 -3.60 -13.85 -10.21
CA VAL A 55 -4.26 -14.02 -11.51
C VAL A 55 -5.38 -15.08 -11.44
N LYS A 56 -5.08 -16.25 -10.86
CA LYS A 56 -6.06 -17.33 -10.67
C LYS A 56 -7.33 -16.86 -9.95
N HIS A 57 -7.17 -15.99 -8.99
CA HIS A 57 -8.27 -15.48 -8.17
C HIS A 57 -8.76 -14.09 -8.60
N GLU A 58 -8.26 -13.55 -9.72
CA GLU A 58 -8.63 -12.24 -10.25
C GLU A 58 -8.63 -11.16 -9.14
N VAL A 59 -7.48 -11.01 -8.46
CA VAL A 59 -7.34 -10.01 -7.38
C VAL A 59 -7.53 -8.61 -7.95
N PRO A 60 -8.47 -7.81 -7.43
CA PRO A 60 -8.87 -6.56 -8.11
C PRO A 60 -7.74 -5.55 -8.23
N ILE A 61 -6.87 -5.48 -7.22
CA ILE A 61 -5.80 -4.47 -7.14
C ILE A 61 -4.52 -5.13 -6.66
N ILE A 62 -3.43 -4.88 -7.39
CA ILE A 62 -2.08 -5.25 -6.95
C ILE A 62 -1.34 -3.96 -6.57
N ILE A 63 -0.79 -3.91 -5.37
CA ILE A 63 0.12 -2.85 -4.96
C ILE A 63 1.55 -3.35 -5.13
N THR A 64 2.41 -2.54 -5.74
CA THR A 64 3.80 -2.89 -6.00
C THR A 64 4.75 -1.84 -5.43
N SER A 65 5.98 -2.23 -5.13
CA SER A 65 7.00 -1.33 -4.59
C SER A 65 8.40 -1.68 -5.10
N LEU A 66 9.33 -0.75 -4.96
CA LEU A 66 10.76 -0.83 -5.25
C LEU A 66 11.10 -0.76 -6.75
N ARG A 67 11.18 -1.88 -7.49
CA ARG A 67 11.52 -1.89 -8.92
C ARG A 67 10.30 -1.68 -9.79
N PRO A 68 10.47 -1.15 -11.01
CA PRO A 68 9.37 -1.03 -11.96
C PRO A 68 8.67 -2.38 -12.19
N PRO A 69 7.33 -2.42 -12.17
CA PRO A 69 6.56 -3.66 -12.05
C PRO A 69 6.06 -4.22 -13.39
N SER A 70 6.83 -4.15 -14.49
CA SER A 70 6.37 -4.52 -15.85
C SER A 70 5.68 -5.88 -15.94
N GLU A 71 6.30 -6.93 -15.38
CA GLU A 71 5.76 -8.30 -15.40
C GLU A 71 4.48 -8.41 -14.56
N VAL A 72 4.40 -7.66 -13.45
CA VAL A 72 3.22 -7.63 -12.59
C VAL A 72 2.06 -6.88 -13.28
N VAL A 73 2.37 -5.78 -13.97
CA VAL A 73 1.38 -5.03 -14.77
C VAL A 73 0.78 -5.91 -15.85
N GLU A 74 1.62 -6.60 -16.65
CA GLU A 74 1.17 -7.51 -17.68
C GLU A 74 0.26 -8.62 -17.11
N ALA A 75 0.69 -9.23 -16.02
CA ALA A 75 -0.08 -10.29 -15.37
C ALA A 75 -1.44 -9.79 -14.82
N ALA A 76 -1.45 -8.63 -14.14
CA ALA A 76 -2.68 -8.06 -13.58
C ALA A 76 -3.65 -7.60 -14.69
N HIS A 77 -3.16 -6.94 -15.72
CA HIS A 77 -3.98 -6.48 -16.84
C HIS A 77 -4.58 -7.63 -17.66
N SER A 78 -3.99 -8.83 -17.63
CA SER A 78 -4.50 -10.00 -18.36
C SER A 78 -5.93 -10.40 -17.95
N TYR A 79 -6.36 -10.06 -16.72
CA TYR A 79 -7.72 -10.32 -16.22
C TYR A 79 -8.49 -9.04 -15.85
N GLY A 80 -7.94 -7.86 -16.14
CA GLY A 80 -8.57 -6.57 -15.84
C GLY A 80 -8.33 -6.05 -14.42
N GLY A 81 -7.34 -6.60 -13.71
CA GLY A 81 -6.88 -6.06 -12.42
C GLY A 81 -6.10 -4.76 -12.59
N LEU A 82 -6.05 -3.95 -11.53
CA LEU A 82 -5.34 -2.68 -11.50
C LEU A 82 -4.01 -2.81 -10.76
N VAL A 83 -3.00 -2.04 -11.17
CA VAL A 83 -1.70 -1.98 -10.50
C VAL A 83 -1.42 -0.58 -9.99
N PHE A 84 -1.19 -0.46 -8.67
CA PHE A 84 -0.74 0.76 -8.03
C PHE A 84 0.70 0.58 -7.54
N HIS A 85 1.55 1.59 -7.77
CA HIS A 85 2.96 1.50 -7.45
C HIS A 85 3.42 2.54 -6.45
N ASP A 86 4.14 2.09 -5.41
CA ASP A 86 4.75 2.95 -4.39
C ASP A 86 5.92 3.73 -4.98
N VAL A 87 5.88 5.06 -4.86
CA VAL A 87 6.92 5.96 -5.36
C VAL A 87 7.28 7.02 -4.33
N ILE A 88 8.55 7.41 -4.29
CA ILE A 88 9.09 8.40 -3.34
C ILE A 88 9.62 9.66 -4.01
N SER A 89 9.57 9.74 -5.34
CA SER A 89 10.05 10.89 -6.12
C SER A 89 9.38 10.94 -7.50
N VAL A 90 9.44 12.10 -8.14
CA VAL A 90 8.94 12.29 -9.52
C VAL A 90 9.62 11.32 -10.50
N ARG A 91 10.93 11.10 -10.37
CA ARG A 91 11.67 10.14 -11.21
C ARG A 91 11.14 8.71 -11.06
N HIS A 92 10.81 8.28 -9.84
CA HIS A 92 10.22 6.96 -9.61
C HIS A 92 8.80 6.89 -10.17
N ALA A 93 8.01 7.96 -10.00
CA ALA A 93 6.67 8.06 -10.56
C ALA A 93 6.68 7.95 -12.09
N GLN A 94 7.59 8.66 -12.78
CA GLN A 94 7.75 8.58 -14.23
C GLN A 94 8.10 7.16 -14.69
N LYS A 95 9.07 6.51 -14.02
CA LYS A 95 9.45 5.13 -14.34
C LYS A 95 8.33 4.12 -14.14
N ALA A 96 7.50 4.31 -13.12
CA ALA A 96 6.34 3.46 -12.89
C ALA A 96 5.26 3.69 -13.96
N ALA A 97 4.98 4.94 -14.29
CA ALA A 97 4.03 5.30 -15.36
C ALA A 97 4.43 4.73 -16.72
N GLU A 98 5.73 4.75 -17.06
CA GLU A 98 6.29 4.12 -18.29
C GLU A 98 6.00 2.61 -18.36
N GLN A 99 5.78 1.96 -17.23
CA GLN A 99 5.42 0.53 -17.17
C GLN A 99 3.90 0.28 -17.25
N GLY A 100 3.10 1.34 -17.35
CA GLY A 100 1.65 1.22 -17.53
C GLY A 100 0.88 0.97 -16.24
N VAL A 101 1.39 1.41 -15.08
CA VAL A 101 0.63 1.33 -13.82
C VAL A 101 -0.62 2.21 -13.87
N ASP A 102 -1.71 1.77 -13.25
CA ASP A 102 -2.99 2.49 -13.22
C ASP A 102 -3.03 3.60 -12.18
N GLY A 103 -2.15 3.52 -11.20
CA GLY A 103 -2.04 4.54 -10.16
C GLY A 103 -0.70 4.56 -9.46
N LEU A 104 -0.45 5.68 -8.79
CA LEU A 104 0.75 5.94 -8.02
C LEU A 104 0.40 6.16 -6.55
N ILE A 105 1.12 5.48 -5.67
CA ILE A 105 1.07 5.74 -4.23
C ILE A 105 2.28 6.59 -3.87
N LEU A 106 2.05 7.85 -3.54
CA LEU A 106 3.11 8.79 -3.17
C LEU A 106 3.49 8.58 -1.71
N VAL A 107 4.59 7.87 -1.47
CA VAL A 107 5.10 7.58 -0.13
C VAL A 107 5.97 8.76 0.32
N CYS A 108 5.34 9.74 0.93
CA CYS A 108 5.95 11.01 1.32
C CYS A 108 6.60 10.97 2.70
N ALA A 109 7.22 12.06 3.09
CA ALA A 109 7.74 12.27 4.45
C ALA A 109 6.63 12.01 5.49
N GLY A 110 6.98 11.26 6.54
CA GLY A 110 6.04 10.84 7.59
C GLY A 110 5.28 9.55 7.30
N ALA A 111 5.52 8.88 6.16
CA ALA A 111 5.08 7.51 5.97
C ALA A 111 5.93 6.54 6.80
N GLY A 112 5.35 5.42 7.24
CA GLY A 112 6.09 4.35 7.92
C GLY A 112 6.88 3.48 6.95
N GLY A 113 7.88 2.76 7.45
CA GLY A 113 8.73 1.89 6.66
C GLY A 113 9.71 2.66 5.76
N HIS A 114 9.97 2.14 4.57
CA HIS A 114 10.80 2.80 3.57
C HIS A 114 10.05 3.99 2.97
N ALA A 115 10.24 5.16 3.54
CA ALA A 115 9.54 6.38 3.15
C ALA A 115 10.42 7.32 2.33
N GLY A 116 9.77 8.17 1.52
CA GLY A 116 10.41 9.31 0.89
C GLY A 116 10.62 10.47 1.87
N THR A 117 11.50 11.38 1.51
CA THR A 117 11.79 12.59 2.29
C THR A 117 11.05 13.82 1.76
N LEU A 118 10.36 13.68 0.62
CA LEU A 118 9.66 14.77 -0.01
C LEU A 118 8.35 15.08 0.72
N SER A 119 8.06 16.39 0.82
CA SER A 119 6.79 16.88 1.32
C SER A 119 5.64 16.42 0.40
N PRO A 120 4.50 15.97 0.96
CA PRO A 120 3.31 15.64 0.19
C PRO A 120 2.80 16.81 -0.66
N PHE A 121 2.93 18.04 -0.14
CA PHE A 121 2.54 19.25 -0.86
C PHE A 121 3.36 19.49 -2.14
N ALA A 122 4.64 19.13 -2.13
CA ALA A 122 5.50 19.28 -3.31
C ALA A 122 5.29 18.11 -4.29
N LEU A 123 5.47 16.87 -3.83
CA LEU A 123 5.46 15.69 -4.70
C LEU A 123 4.12 15.50 -5.40
N LEU A 124 3.01 15.62 -4.68
CA LEU A 124 1.68 15.44 -5.27
C LEU A 124 1.42 16.49 -6.38
N ARG A 125 1.75 17.76 -6.14
CA ARG A 125 1.52 18.81 -7.12
C ARG A 125 2.36 18.65 -8.38
N GLU A 126 3.60 18.18 -8.25
CA GLU A 126 4.44 17.88 -9.40
C GLU A 126 3.92 16.67 -10.21
N VAL A 127 3.52 15.59 -9.53
CA VAL A 127 3.01 14.38 -10.20
C VAL A 127 1.70 14.67 -10.94
N LYS A 128 0.77 15.39 -10.32
CA LYS A 128 -0.54 15.76 -10.94
C LYS A 128 -0.43 16.71 -12.13
N GLN A 129 0.74 17.25 -12.46
CA GLN A 129 0.93 18.06 -13.68
C GLN A 129 1.03 17.22 -14.96
N TRP A 130 1.35 15.93 -14.85
CA TRP A 130 1.62 15.08 -16.01
C TRP A 130 1.03 13.68 -15.90
N PHE A 131 0.60 13.25 -14.72
CA PHE A 131 0.00 11.94 -14.52
C PHE A 131 -1.50 12.06 -14.31
N ASP A 132 -2.27 11.50 -15.25
CA ASP A 132 -3.75 11.54 -15.26
C ASP A 132 -4.40 10.33 -14.56
N GLY A 133 -3.59 9.32 -14.17
CA GLY A 133 -4.06 8.15 -13.43
C GLY A 133 -4.37 8.45 -11.97
N THR A 134 -4.80 7.41 -11.25
CA THR A 134 -5.12 7.51 -9.83
C THR A 134 -3.89 7.86 -8.98
N VAL A 135 -4.00 8.86 -8.14
CA VAL A 135 -2.95 9.26 -7.20
C VAL A 135 -3.41 9.11 -5.76
N ILE A 136 -2.68 8.30 -5.02
CA ILE A 136 -2.92 7.99 -3.61
C ILE A 136 -1.83 8.65 -2.78
N LEU A 137 -2.20 9.41 -1.75
CA LEU A 137 -1.25 10.10 -0.89
C LEU A 137 -1.01 9.30 0.40
N SER A 138 0.26 9.07 0.71
CA SER A 138 0.72 8.44 1.97
C SER A 138 1.73 9.32 2.68
N GLY A 139 1.66 9.33 4.00
CA GLY A 139 2.57 10.06 4.90
C GLY A 139 1.82 10.88 5.94
N SER A 140 1.99 10.53 7.20
CA SER A 140 1.36 11.20 8.37
C SER A 140 -0.17 11.36 8.28
N ILE A 141 -0.86 10.41 7.63
CA ILE A 141 -2.32 10.42 7.54
C ILE A 141 -2.88 9.46 8.58
N GLY A 142 -3.51 10.00 9.64
CA GLY A 142 -3.97 9.21 10.78
C GLY A 142 -5.41 9.46 11.20
N ASP A 143 -6.08 10.48 10.64
CA ASP A 143 -7.44 10.88 11.02
C ASP A 143 -8.22 11.47 9.83
N GLY A 144 -9.50 11.81 10.08
CA GLY A 144 -10.38 12.39 9.06
C GLY A 144 -9.93 13.76 8.56
N HIS A 145 -9.24 14.57 9.37
CA HIS A 145 -8.74 15.89 8.95
C HIS A 145 -7.58 15.73 7.96
N SER A 146 -6.66 14.80 8.24
CA SER A 146 -5.54 14.51 7.33
C SER A 146 -6.02 13.86 6.04
N VAL A 147 -7.05 12.99 6.07
CA VAL A 147 -7.72 12.48 4.87
C VAL A 147 -8.35 13.61 4.06
N ALA A 148 -9.13 14.48 4.68
CA ALA A 148 -9.75 15.63 4.01
C ALA A 148 -8.69 16.55 3.39
N SER A 149 -7.56 16.76 4.08
CA SER A 149 -6.43 17.55 3.59
C SER A 149 -5.77 16.91 2.36
N ALA A 150 -5.58 15.60 2.35
CA ALA A 150 -5.04 14.87 1.19
C ALA A 150 -5.93 15.05 -0.05
N ILE A 151 -7.24 14.89 0.11
CA ILE A 151 -8.22 15.10 -0.97
C ILE A 151 -8.24 16.57 -1.44
N ALA A 152 -8.25 17.52 -0.51
CA ALA A 152 -8.20 18.95 -0.84
C ALA A 152 -6.92 19.34 -1.59
N LEU A 153 -5.79 18.67 -1.31
CA LEU A 153 -4.52 18.85 -2.02
C LEU A 153 -4.57 18.32 -3.46
N GLY A 154 -5.50 17.43 -3.77
CA GLY A 154 -5.75 16.87 -5.10
C GLY A 154 -5.42 15.38 -5.24
N ALA A 155 -5.22 14.66 -4.14
CA ALA A 155 -5.14 13.20 -4.17
C ALA A 155 -6.53 12.60 -4.42
N ASP A 156 -6.59 11.47 -5.11
CA ASP A 156 -7.82 10.74 -5.33
C ASP A 156 -8.18 9.88 -4.10
N PHE A 157 -7.14 9.40 -3.38
CA PHE A 157 -7.28 8.63 -2.14
C PHE A 157 -6.18 9.00 -1.13
N ALA A 158 -6.46 8.70 0.14
CA ALA A 158 -5.49 8.77 1.23
C ALA A 158 -5.13 7.35 1.70
N TYR A 159 -3.85 7.11 1.98
CA TYR A 159 -3.31 5.80 2.39
C TYR A 159 -2.89 5.84 3.87
N LEU A 160 -3.56 5.03 4.68
CA LEU A 160 -3.32 4.94 6.11
C LEU A 160 -2.76 3.56 6.46
N GLY A 161 -1.71 3.51 7.28
CA GLY A 161 -1.15 2.26 7.78
C GLY A 161 -1.33 2.12 9.30
N THR A 162 -0.60 2.93 10.05
CA THR A 162 -0.48 2.85 11.53
C THR A 162 -1.84 2.85 12.23
N ARG A 163 -2.80 3.64 11.74
CA ARG A 163 -4.15 3.70 12.33
C ARG A 163 -4.84 2.34 12.35
N PHE A 164 -4.66 1.56 11.28
CA PHE A 164 -5.27 0.23 11.19
C PHE A 164 -4.52 -0.84 11.99
N ILE A 165 -3.23 -0.65 12.30
CA ILE A 165 -2.49 -1.57 13.18
C ILE A 165 -3.06 -1.54 14.60
N ALA A 166 -3.54 -0.37 15.06
CA ALA A 166 -4.11 -0.20 16.39
C ALA A 166 -5.58 -0.67 16.52
N THR A 167 -6.19 -1.20 15.46
CA THR A 167 -7.57 -1.71 15.52
C THR A 167 -7.65 -3.08 16.21
N GLU A 168 -8.83 -3.45 16.68
CA GLU A 168 -9.09 -4.75 17.33
C GLU A 168 -8.85 -5.91 16.35
N GLU A 169 -9.19 -5.72 15.07
CA GLU A 169 -9.09 -6.72 14.01
C GLU A 169 -7.65 -7.01 13.57
N ALA A 170 -6.73 -6.07 13.81
CA ALA A 170 -5.34 -6.27 13.43
C ALA A 170 -4.69 -7.36 14.28
N ASN A 171 -4.01 -8.29 13.61
CA ASN A 171 -3.21 -9.33 14.27
C ASN A 171 -1.84 -8.78 14.69
N ALA A 172 -1.84 -7.75 15.54
CA ALA A 172 -0.65 -7.15 16.14
C ALA A 172 -0.65 -7.45 17.65
N GLU A 173 0.56 -7.57 18.23
CA GLU A 173 0.73 -7.82 19.66
C GLU A 173 0.10 -6.67 20.48
N PRO A 174 -0.57 -6.97 21.62
CA PRO A 174 -1.24 -5.96 22.45
C PRO A 174 -0.31 -4.82 22.90
N GLU A 175 0.93 -5.14 23.22
CA GLU A 175 1.96 -4.18 23.63
C GLU A 175 2.29 -3.20 22.49
N TYR A 176 2.32 -3.70 21.25
CA TYR A 176 2.54 -2.85 20.08
C TYR A 176 1.35 -1.90 19.84
N LYS A 177 0.12 -2.39 19.94
CA LYS A 177 -1.07 -1.55 19.85
C LYS A 177 -1.06 -0.44 20.89
N LYS A 178 -0.75 -0.81 22.16
CA LYS A 178 -0.63 0.14 23.26
C LYS A 178 0.46 1.19 23.01
N MET A 179 1.62 0.78 22.51
CA MET A 179 2.70 1.70 22.16
C MET A 179 2.23 2.73 21.09
N LEU A 180 1.47 2.30 20.09
CA LEU A 180 0.92 3.20 19.07
C LEU A 180 -0.09 4.21 19.64
N GLU A 181 -0.89 3.82 20.63
CA GLU A 181 -1.84 4.70 21.31
C GLU A 181 -1.13 5.73 22.21
N GLU A 182 -0.03 5.36 22.82
CA GLU A 182 0.76 6.20 23.74
C GLU A 182 1.78 7.09 23.02
N SER A 183 2.09 6.81 21.74
CA SER A 183 3.09 7.54 20.96
C SER A 183 2.61 8.89 20.47
N ALA A 184 3.49 9.89 20.49
CA ALA A 184 3.27 11.21 19.94
C ALA A 184 4.18 11.47 18.72
N ALA A 185 3.98 12.59 18.02
CA ALA A 185 4.73 12.90 16.81
C ALA A 185 6.26 12.93 17.01
N GLN A 186 6.72 13.33 18.19
CA GLN A 186 8.15 13.38 18.55
C GLN A 186 8.79 12.00 18.74
N ASP A 187 7.97 10.96 18.93
CA ASP A 187 8.45 9.59 19.12
C ASP A 187 8.68 8.88 17.77
N ILE A 188 8.30 9.53 16.68
CA ILE A 188 8.48 9.03 15.32
C ILE A 188 9.77 9.56 14.75
N CYS A 189 10.67 8.67 14.34
CA CYS A 189 11.94 9.05 13.70
C CYS A 189 12.03 8.49 12.27
N LEU A 190 12.75 9.24 11.40
CA LEU A 190 13.09 8.78 10.07
C LEU A 190 14.38 7.97 10.11
N LEU A 191 14.33 6.73 9.65
CA LEU A 191 15.51 5.88 9.48
C LEU A 191 16.10 6.13 8.08
N TYR A 192 17.34 6.59 8.03
CA TYR A 192 18.04 6.95 6.80
C TYR A 192 18.78 5.77 6.14
N THR A 193 18.96 4.67 6.85
CA THR A 193 19.67 3.50 6.35
C THR A 193 18.71 2.35 6.10
N SER A 194 19.03 1.53 5.11
CA SER A 194 18.29 0.31 4.77
C SER A 194 18.37 -0.78 5.84
N ASP A 195 19.14 -0.57 6.89
CA ASP A 195 19.47 -1.51 7.96
C ASP A 195 18.54 -1.43 9.18
N ALA A 196 17.37 -0.84 9.04
CA ALA A 196 16.32 -0.97 10.05
C ALA A 196 15.97 -2.45 10.37
N ALA A 197 16.33 -3.38 9.49
CA ALA A 197 16.18 -4.82 9.71
C ALA A 197 17.31 -5.43 10.55
N ASP A 198 18.47 -4.78 10.64
CA ASP A 198 19.61 -5.21 11.45
C ASP A 198 19.61 -4.59 12.85
N ASP A 199 18.88 -3.48 13.04
CA ASP A 199 18.57 -2.95 14.37
C ASP A 199 17.47 -3.82 15.00
N VAL A 200 17.89 -4.86 15.69
CA VAL A 200 17.02 -5.86 16.37
C VAL A 200 16.04 -5.22 17.38
N LEU A 201 16.15 -3.92 17.63
CA LEU A 201 15.35 -3.17 18.59
C LEU A 201 14.20 -2.33 17.96
N TRP A 202 14.13 -2.18 16.61
CA TRP A 202 13.24 -1.19 15.97
C TRP A 202 12.58 -1.64 14.67
N VAL A 203 12.43 -2.93 14.44
CA VAL A 203 11.62 -3.44 13.32
C VAL A 203 10.15 -3.45 13.74
N PHE A 204 9.50 -2.32 13.58
CA PHE A 204 8.08 -2.14 13.78
C PHE A 204 7.40 -1.67 12.49
#